data_6e233322569f4ce874b8796897170ccb
#
_entry.id   6e233322569f4ce874b8796897170ccb
#
_cell.length_a   1.000
_cell.length_b   1.000
_cell.length_c   1.000
_cell.angle_alpha   90.00
_cell.angle_beta   90.00
_cell.angle_gamma   90.00
#
_symmetry.space_group_name_H-M   'P 1'
#
loop_
_entity.id
_entity.type
_entity.pdbx_description
1 polymer ?
#
loop_
_entity_poly.entity_id
_entity_poly.type
_entity_poly.pdbx_seq_one_letter_code
_entity_poly.pdbx_strand_id
1 'polypeptide(L)'
;EFMPKNNNGDIIPNAGMESWSTKSMKKIIGSTNVPYPNAVKYEDATGTDKFWDSGNNGYMTSSGTDKLCTQATYPGMVGDYCAQLAAKYAVIAFAAGNLYTGDFVMDGTVGYAQFGQPYTYSARPAALKLKYAAEIGEINRVKNDPPVSTGIDKGRIFVCIVEWSDRHAVQSGTSVDKTTFWDPETVSSLNESKIIGYGSAYITESHTGSMKDLELPIVYYEKTAPPPTGNYT
;
A
#
# COMPACT_ATOMS: atom_id res chain seq x y z
N GLU A 1 -0.30 4.91 -22.50
CA GLU A 1 -1.13 5.61 -21.52
C GLU A 1 -1.73 4.60 -20.55
N PHE A 2 -1.15 4.51 -19.35
CA PHE A 2 -1.43 3.43 -18.41
C PHE A 2 -2.29 3.90 -17.24
N MET A 3 -3.47 4.38 -17.52
CA MET A 3 -4.44 4.59 -16.46
C MET A 3 -5.45 3.46 -16.50
N PRO A 4 -5.60 2.68 -15.43
CA PRO A 4 -6.64 1.67 -15.37
C PRO A 4 -7.99 2.38 -15.46
N LYS A 5 -8.77 2.03 -16.49
CA LYS A 5 -10.12 2.55 -16.71
C LYS A 5 -11.09 1.41 -16.58
N ASN A 6 -12.25 1.69 -16.02
CA ASN A 6 -13.37 0.78 -16.15
C ASN A 6 -13.97 0.87 -17.58
N ASN A 7 -14.98 0.07 -17.86
CA ASN A 7 -15.64 0.08 -19.15
C ASN A 7 -16.36 1.41 -19.48
N ASN A 8 -16.54 2.27 -18.47
CA ASN A 8 -17.14 3.60 -18.62
C ASN A 8 -16.08 4.69 -18.81
N GLY A 9 -14.79 4.34 -18.78
CA GLY A 9 -13.71 5.27 -18.94
C GLY A 9 -13.20 5.94 -17.68
N ASP A 10 -13.79 5.60 -16.51
CA ASP A 10 -13.30 6.11 -15.22
C ASP A 10 -11.92 5.54 -14.89
N ILE A 11 -11.14 6.28 -14.13
CA ILE A 11 -9.79 5.90 -13.70
C ILE A 11 -9.76 5.70 -12.20
N ILE A 12 -8.85 4.83 -11.73
CA ILE A 12 -8.55 4.72 -10.30
C ILE A 12 -8.04 6.07 -9.80
N PRO A 13 -8.62 6.62 -8.71
CA PRO A 13 -8.21 7.92 -8.21
C PRO A 13 -6.71 8.00 -7.97
N ASN A 14 -6.09 9.06 -8.49
CA ASN A 14 -4.65 9.34 -8.39
C ASN A 14 -3.74 8.14 -8.76
N ALA A 15 -4.14 7.35 -9.75
CA ALA A 15 -3.37 6.18 -10.19
C ALA A 15 -1.96 6.55 -10.71
N GLY A 16 -1.80 7.73 -11.28
CA GLY A 16 -0.52 8.28 -11.73
C GLY A 16 0.38 8.80 -10.61
N MET A 17 -0.08 8.84 -9.35
CA MET A 17 0.67 9.37 -8.21
C MET A 17 1.05 10.85 -8.35
N GLU A 18 0.22 11.64 -9.03
CA GLU A 18 0.48 13.05 -9.31
C GLU A 18 0.04 13.99 -8.18
N SER A 19 -0.98 13.62 -7.42
CA SER A 19 -1.55 14.44 -6.35
C SER A 19 -0.95 14.10 -5.00
N TRP A 20 -0.31 15.09 -4.39
CA TRP A 20 0.31 14.97 -3.06
C TRP A 20 -0.10 16.12 -2.17
N SER A 21 -0.20 15.85 -0.87
CA SER A 21 -0.43 16.86 0.14
C SER A 21 0.51 16.68 1.34
N THR A 22 0.63 17.71 2.15
CA THR A 22 1.40 17.66 3.39
C THR A 22 0.45 17.70 4.56
N LYS A 23 0.64 16.81 5.51
CA LYS A 23 -0.08 16.76 6.78
C LYS A 23 0.88 17.03 7.93
N SER A 24 0.43 17.72 8.94
CA SER A 24 1.17 17.87 10.19
C SER A 24 0.65 16.88 11.21
N MET A 25 1.54 16.29 11.97
CA MET A 25 1.20 15.37 13.04
C MET A 25 1.93 15.68 14.32
N LYS A 26 1.31 15.34 15.45
CA LYS A 26 1.91 15.46 16.77
C LYS A 26 2.67 14.18 17.09
N LYS A 27 3.95 14.30 17.45
CA LYS A 27 4.72 13.17 17.97
C LYS A 27 4.18 12.72 19.33
N ILE A 28 4.26 11.42 19.60
CA ILE A 28 3.92 10.85 20.93
C ILE A 28 4.86 11.42 21.98
N ILE A 29 6.14 11.52 21.67
CA ILE A 29 7.16 12.11 22.55
C ILE A 29 7.49 13.50 22.02
N GLY A 30 7.03 14.53 22.73
CA GLY A 30 7.21 15.94 22.39
C GLY A 30 5.91 16.61 21.94
N SER A 31 5.90 17.95 22.03
CA SER A 31 4.73 18.76 21.70
C SER A 31 4.76 19.34 20.29
N THR A 32 5.79 19.06 19.52
CA THR A 32 6.02 19.69 18.21
C THR A 32 5.26 18.98 17.11
N ASN A 33 4.48 19.72 16.34
CA ASN A 33 3.92 19.23 15.09
C ASN A 33 5.03 19.09 14.05
N VAL A 34 5.09 17.94 13.42
CA VAL A 34 6.06 17.64 12.35
C VAL A 34 5.32 17.50 11.04
N PRO A 35 5.66 18.31 10.02
CA PRO A 35 5.09 18.12 8.69
C PRO A 35 5.61 16.82 8.08
N TYR A 36 4.72 16.06 7.48
CA TYR A 36 5.06 14.90 6.66
C TYR A 36 4.22 14.91 5.39
N PRO A 37 4.71 14.37 4.28
CA PRO A 37 3.87 14.20 3.12
C PRO A 37 2.75 13.25 3.51
N ASN A 38 1.53 13.72 3.34
CA ASN A 38 0.42 12.81 3.34
C ASN A 38 0.63 11.90 2.14
N ALA A 39 0.52 10.61 2.32
CA ALA A 39 0.57 9.69 1.21
C ALA A 39 -0.42 10.13 0.13
N VAL A 40 -0.17 9.70 -1.04
CA VAL A 40 -0.86 10.07 -2.25
C VAL A 40 -2.35 10.28 -2.02
N LYS A 41 -2.82 11.47 -2.31
CA LYS A 41 -4.20 11.88 -2.08
C LYS A 41 -4.92 12.03 -3.41
N TYR A 42 -6.11 11.47 -3.48
CA TYR A 42 -7.10 11.91 -4.46
C TYR A 42 -7.80 13.14 -3.89
N GLU A 43 -7.83 14.21 -4.64
CA GLU A 43 -8.55 15.41 -4.26
C GLU A 43 -9.91 15.43 -4.96
N ASP A 44 -10.96 15.24 -4.18
CA ASP A 44 -12.30 15.60 -4.62
C ASP A 44 -12.45 17.13 -4.70
N ALA A 45 -13.63 17.61 -5.02
CA ALA A 45 -13.91 19.05 -5.11
C ALA A 45 -13.69 19.80 -3.78
N THR A 46 -13.64 19.08 -2.65
CA THR A 46 -13.41 19.64 -1.31
C THR A 46 -11.96 19.50 -0.85
N GLY A 47 -11.15 18.71 -1.56
CA GLY A 47 -9.76 18.43 -1.20
C GLY A 47 -9.60 17.59 0.06
N THR A 48 -10.63 16.85 0.46
CA THR A 48 -10.65 16.08 1.72
C THR A 48 -10.54 14.59 1.52
N ASP A 49 -10.95 14.07 0.38
CA ASP A 49 -10.89 12.64 0.10
C ASP A 49 -9.47 12.14 -0.09
N LYS A 50 -9.23 10.98 0.48
CA LYS A 50 -7.97 10.28 0.41
C LYS A 50 -8.22 8.86 -0.06
N PHE A 51 -7.62 8.48 -1.19
CA PHE A 51 -7.74 7.14 -1.74
C PHE A 51 -6.57 6.24 -1.32
N TRP A 52 -5.38 6.82 -1.24
CA TRP A 52 -4.14 6.14 -0.89
C TRP A 52 -3.63 6.57 0.48
N ASP A 53 -2.97 5.66 1.19
CA ASP A 53 -2.26 5.96 2.42
C ASP A 53 -1.01 5.09 2.58
N SER A 54 -0.23 5.36 3.62
CA SER A 54 1.01 4.68 3.95
C SER A 54 1.25 4.66 5.45
N GLY A 55 2.28 3.94 5.88
CA GLY A 55 2.73 3.90 7.27
C GLY A 55 3.43 5.17 7.77
N ASN A 56 3.52 6.24 6.98
CA ASN A 56 4.20 7.48 7.39
C ASN A 56 3.71 8.01 8.74
N ASN A 57 2.39 8.02 8.95
CA ASN A 57 1.80 8.53 10.19
C ASN A 57 2.29 7.72 11.40
N GLY A 58 2.22 6.40 11.35
CA GLY A 58 2.64 5.53 12.45
C GLY A 58 4.12 5.60 12.73
N TYR A 59 4.95 5.55 11.69
CA TYR A 59 6.39 5.60 11.82
C TYR A 59 6.90 6.92 12.42
N MET A 60 6.43 8.05 11.89
CA MET A 60 6.83 9.38 12.37
C MET A 60 6.26 9.68 13.76
N THR A 61 5.08 9.17 14.08
CA THR A 61 4.48 9.32 15.42
C THR A 61 5.32 8.62 16.47
N SER A 62 5.86 7.44 16.17
CA SER A 62 6.65 6.65 17.13
C SER A 62 7.99 7.32 17.48
N SER A 63 8.84 7.55 16.54
CA SER A 63 10.14 8.23 16.73
C SER A 63 10.88 8.48 15.41
N GLY A 64 10.29 8.05 14.30
CA GLY A 64 10.89 8.23 12.99
C GLY A 64 11.00 9.71 12.59
N THR A 65 12.02 10.02 11.83
CA THR A 65 12.24 11.34 11.25
C THR A 65 12.17 11.32 9.74
N ASP A 66 12.46 10.17 9.15
CA ASP A 66 12.37 9.93 7.72
C ASP A 66 10.95 9.47 7.34
N LYS A 67 10.71 9.35 6.07
CA LYS A 67 9.40 9.01 5.52
C LYS A 67 9.47 7.65 4.83
N LEU A 68 8.41 6.87 4.97
CA LEU A 68 8.29 5.55 4.35
C LEU A 68 7.78 5.62 2.91
N CYS A 69 7.00 6.67 2.63
CA CYS A 69 6.44 6.95 1.31
C CYS A 69 6.59 8.44 1.02
N THR A 70 7.15 8.79 -0.12
CA THR A 70 7.38 10.18 -0.54
C THR A 70 7.07 10.37 -2.00
N GLN A 71 6.73 11.60 -2.37
CA GLN A 71 6.74 12.05 -3.76
C GLN A 71 8.18 12.07 -4.29
N ALA A 72 8.37 11.57 -5.48
CA ALA A 72 9.68 11.51 -6.13
C ALA A 72 9.57 11.64 -7.65
N THR A 73 10.71 11.77 -8.29
CA THR A 73 10.87 11.63 -9.74
C THR A 73 11.86 10.51 -10.03
N TYR A 74 11.63 9.75 -11.10
CA TYR A 74 12.54 8.68 -11.49
C TYR A 74 12.54 8.49 -13.01
N PRO A 75 13.67 8.17 -13.65
CA PRO A 75 13.72 7.94 -15.09
C PRO A 75 12.75 6.84 -15.55
N GLY A 76 12.04 7.08 -16.63
CA GLY A 76 11.08 6.13 -17.20
C GLY A 76 9.70 6.09 -16.54
N MET A 77 9.46 6.95 -15.53
CA MET A 77 8.09 7.14 -15.02
C MET A 77 7.17 7.75 -16.08
N VAL A 78 5.86 7.68 -15.83
CA VAL A 78 4.84 8.36 -16.61
C VAL A 78 4.28 9.49 -15.76
N GLY A 79 4.14 10.68 -16.33
CA GLY A 79 3.73 11.88 -15.59
C GLY A 79 4.90 12.61 -14.94
N ASP A 80 4.60 13.49 -13.99
CA ASP A 80 5.57 14.36 -13.33
C ASP A 80 6.15 13.75 -12.04
N TYR A 81 5.40 12.83 -11.40
CA TYR A 81 5.77 12.25 -10.11
C TYR A 81 5.52 10.75 -10.04
N CYS A 82 6.18 10.13 -9.07
CA CYS A 82 5.95 8.76 -8.67
C CYS A 82 6.02 8.63 -7.14
N ALA A 83 5.57 7.50 -6.62
CA ALA A 83 5.72 7.16 -5.21
C ALA A 83 7.06 6.46 -4.97
N GLN A 84 7.88 7.00 -4.08
CA GLN A 84 9.07 6.33 -3.57
C GLN A 84 8.77 5.69 -2.23
N LEU A 85 9.00 4.40 -2.12
CA LEU A 85 8.85 3.62 -0.89
C LEU A 85 10.23 3.27 -0.35
N ALA A 86 10.47 3.53 0.94
CA ALA A 86 11.74 3.23 1.57
C ALA A 86 11.53 2.63 2.96
N ALA A 87 12.10 1.45 3.19
CA ALA A 87 12.13 0.88 4.52
C ALA A 87 13.06 1.69 5.43
N LYS A 88 12.65 1.89 6.68
CA LYS A 88 13.37 2.69 7.67
C LYS A 88 13.44 1.96 9.00
N TYR A 89 14.51 2.24 9.73
CA TYR A 89 14.67 1.75 11.09
C TYR A 89 14.64 2.92 12.07
N ALA A 90 13.60 2.97 12.88
CA ALA A 90 13.56 3.85 14.04
C ALA A 90 14.11 3.10 15.24
N VAL A 91 14.95 3.70 16.04
CA VAL A 91 15.69 3.18 17.21
C VAL A 91 15.25 1.82 17.77
N ILE A 92 13.96 1.51 17.78
CA ILE A 92 13.36 0.31 18.38
C ILE A 92 12.53 -0.53 17.40
N ALA A 93 12.26 -0.04 16.20
CA ALA A 93 11.37 -0.70 15.25
C ALA A 93 11.82 -0.52 13.81
N PHE A 94 11.69 -1.57 13.04
CA PHE A 94 11.77 -1.54 11.58
C PHE A 94 10.39 -1.26 11.00
N ALA A 95 10.34 -0.38 10.01
CA ALA A 95 9.13 -0.09 9.26
C ALA A 95 9.39 -0.25 7.76
N ALA A 96 8.67 -1.12 7.13
CA ALA A 96 8.72 -1.29 5.68
C ALA A 96 8.11 -0.08 4.97
N GLY A 97 8.73 0.35 3.88
CA GLY A 97 8.11 1.30 2.95
C GLY A 97 6.86 0.69 2.35
N ASN A 98 5.74 1.39 2.44
CA ASN A 98 4.46 0.88 1.96
C ASN A 98 3.56 1.98 1.41
N LEU A 99 2.67 1.59 0.51
CA LEU A 99 1.60 2.39 -0.05
C LEU A 99 0.43 1.47 -0.37
N TYR A 100 -0.77 1.84 0.00
CA TYR A 100 -1.96 1.01 -0.20
C TYR A 100 -3.21 1.87 -0.35
N THR A 101 -4.24 1.29 -0.91
CA THR A 101 -5.58 1.90 -0.92
C THR A 101 -6.21 1.72 0.44
N GLY A 102 -6.62 2.82 1.07
CA GLY A 102 -7.16 2.77 2.42
C GLY A 102 -6.79 3.98 3.27
N ASP A 103 -6.69 3.74 4.57
CA ASP A 103 -6.36 4.77 5.55
C ASP A 103 -5.41 4.24 6.64
N PHE A 104 -4.65 5.12 7.25
CA PHE A 104 -3.85 4.81 8.43
C PHE A 104 -4.35 5.63 9.62
N VAL A 105 -4.76 4.95 10.67
CA VAL A 105 -5.33 5.57 11.88
C VAL A 105 -4.45 5.28 13.08
N MET A 106 -4.20 6.29 13.91
CA MET A 106 -3.57 6.13 15.22
C MET A 106 -4.64 6.16 16.31
N ASP A 107 -4.61 5.15 17.18
CA ASP A 107 -5.36 5.11 18.42
C ASP A 107 -4.36 5.05 19.60
N GLY A 108 -4.14 6.20 20.22
CA GLY A 108 -3.09 6.35 21.21
C GLY A 108 -1.71 6.03 20.62
N THR A 109 -1.10 4.95 21.10
CA THR A 109 0.22 4.47 20.68
C THR A 109 0.16 3.33 19.67
N VAL A 110 -1.02 2.90 19.29
CA VAL A 110 -1.26 1.80 18.36
C VAL A 110 -1.70 2.35 17.02
N GLY A 111 -1.10 1.85 15.95
CA GLY A 111 -1.48 2.19 14.59
C GLY A 111 -2.32 1.09 13.94
N TYR A 112 -3.21 1.47 13.06
CA TYR A 112 -4.01 0.56 12.26
C TYR A 112 -3.91 0.94 10.78
N ALA A 113 -3.38 0.03 9.97
CA ALA A 113 -3.52 0.09 8.54
C ALA A 113 -4.91 -0.44 8.17
N GLN A 114 -5.79 0.43 7.73
CA GLN A 114 -7.15 0.08 7.30
C GLN A 114 -7.15 -0.10 5.79
N PHE A 115 -6.97 -1.33 5.33
CA PHE A 115 -6.92 -1.66 3.92
C PHE A 115 -8.29 -1.59 3.26
N GLY A 116 -8.31 -1.11 2.05
CA GLY A 116 -9.43 -1.15 1.15
C GLY A 116 -10.02 0.22 0.83
N GLN A 117 -10.49 0.35 -0.40
CA GLN A 117 -11.28 1.48 -0.88
C GLN A 117 -12.39 0.94 -1.79
N PRO A 118 -13.57 1.56 -1.79
CA PRO A 118 -14.65 1.14 -2.65
C PRO A 118 -14.23 1.09 -4.11
N TYR A 119 -14.44 -0.04 -4.74
CA TYR A 119 -14.26 -0.24 -6.17
C TYR A 119 -15.61 -0.12 -6.87
N THR A 120 -15.88 1.04 -7.45
CA THR A 120 -17.18 1.39 -8.00
C THR A 120 -17.39 0.89 -9.44
N TYR A 121 -16.46 0.14 -9.98
CA TYR A 121 -16.53 -0.38 -11.35
C TYR A 121 -17.33 -1.67 -11.42
N SER A 122 -18.09 -1.80 -12.48
CA SER A 122 -18.88 -3.01 -12.77
C SER A 122 -18.09 -4.10 -13.50
N ALA A 123 -16.88 -3.78 -13.99
CA ALA A 123 -16.07 -4.70 -14.76
C ALA A 123 -15.04 -5.44 -13.88
N ARG A 124 -14.70 -6.66 -14.30
CA ARG A 124 -13.57 -7.40 -13.75
C ARG A 124 -12.30 -7.03 -14.53
N PRO A 125 -11.35 -6.26 -13.97
CA PRO A 125 -10.10 -5.95 -14.65
C PRO A 125 -9.28 -7.21 -14.84
N ALA A 126 -8.62 -7.33 -16.00
CA ALA A 126 -7.79 -8.49 -16.30
C ALA A 126 -6.43 -8.46 -15.60
N ALA A 127 -5.90 -7.28 -15.33
CA ALA A 127 -4.59 -7.10 -14.71
C ALA A 127 -4.43 -5.72 -14.08
N LEU A 128 -3.55 -5.63 -13.08
CA LEU A 128 -2.94 -4.38 -12.65
C LEU A 128 -1.67 -4.14 -13.47
N LYS A 129 -1.55 -2.96 -14.08
CA LYS A 129 -0.37 -2.55 -14.84
C LYS A 129 0.27 -1.33 -14.20
N LEU A 130 1.57 -1.38 -14.03
CA LEU A 130 2.34 -0.29 -13.44
C LEU A 130 3.79 -0.27 -13.95
N LYS A 131 4.49 0.81 -13.65
CA LYS A 131 5.94 0.90 -13.83
C LYS A 131 6.61 0.94 -12.47
N TYR A 132 7.77 0.31 -12.34
CA TYR A 132 8.55 0.34 -11.12
C TYR A 132 10.06 0.34 -11.37
N ALA A 133 10.79 0.85 -10.41
CA ALA A 133 12.21 0.57 -10.19
C ALA A 133 12.38 0.10 -8.75
N ALA A 134 13.40 -0.67 -8.47
CA ALA A 134 13.66 -1.22 -7.14
C ALA A 134 15.14 -1.33 -6.85
N GLU A 135 15.51 -1.05 -5.61
CA GLU A 135 16.81 -1.35 -5.04
C GLU A 135 16.59 -2.34 -3.89
N ILE A 136 17.01 -3.57 -4.10
CA ILE A 136 16.82 -4.67 -3.17
C ILE A 136 18.19 -5.04 -2.60
N GLY A 137 18.31 -4.93 -1.28
CA GLY A 137 19.55 -5.20 -0.55
C GLY A 137 19.52 -6.50 0.22
N GLU A 138 20.58 -6.72 0.99
CA GLU A 138 20.67 -7.84 1.92
C GLU A 138 19.82 -7.57 3.17
N ILE A 139 19.27 -8.63 3.75
CA ILE A 139 18.62 -8.58 5.05
C ILE A 139 19.70 -8.38 6.12
N ASN A 140 19.79 -7.18 6.65
CA ASN A 140 20.79 -6.81 7.65
C ASN A 140 20.19 -6.56 9.04
N ARG A 141 18.88 -6.68 9.18
CA ARG A 141 18.17 -6.51 10.45
C ARG A 141 17.06 -7.53 10.57
N VAL A 142 17.05 -8.23 11.66
CA VAL A 142 16.11 -9.32 11.93
C VAL A 142 15.57 -9.15 13.34
N LYS A 143 14.27 -9.33 13.51
CA LYS A 143 13.63 -9.47 14.81
C LYS A 143 13.39 -10.96 15.11
N ASN A 144 13.51 -11.34 16.37
CA ASN A 144 13.62 -12.73 16.83
C ASN A 144 12.39 -13.64 16.63
N ASP A 145 11.33 -13.19 15.95
CA ASP A 145 10.15 -14.03 15.80
C ASP A 145 9.40 -13.76 14.49
N PRO A 146 9.37 -14.68 13.58
CA PRO A 146 10.25 -15.84 13.45
C PRO A 146 11.68 -15.42 13.06
N PRO A 147 12.70 -16.20 13.39
CA PRO A 147 14.05 -15.88 12.96
C PRO A 147 14.12 -15.93 11.45
N VAL A 148 14.33 -14.80 10.82
CA VAL A 148 14.61 -14.73 9.40
C VAL A 148 16.10 -14.94 9.22
N SER A 149 16.47 -15.93 8.42
CA SER A 149 17.86 -16.15 8.05
C SER A 149 18.39 -15.00 7.20
N THR A 150 19.70 -14.86 7.14
CA THR A 150 20.39 -14.00 6.19
C THR A 150 19.93 -14.28 4.75
N GLY A 151 19.85 -13.26 3.93
CA GLY A 151 19.46 -13.40 2.53
C GLY A 151 19.18 -12.06 1.88
N ILE A 152 18.72 -12.08 0.67
CA ILE A 152 18.28 -10.90 -0.06
C ILE A 152 16.84 -10.58 0.34
N ASP A 153 16.57 -9.31 0.59
CA ASP A 153 15.23 -8.79 0.89
C ASP A 153 14.34 -8.85 -0.37
N LYS A 154 13.07 -8.56 -0.21
CA LYS A 154 12.12 -8.52 -1.32
C LYS A 154 11.05 -7.47 -1.12
N GLY A 155 10.66 -6.83 -2.21
CA GLY A 155 9.42 -6.07 -2.30
C GLY A 155 8.26 -6.97 -2.71
N ARG A 156 7.04 -6.61 -2.33
CA ARG A 156 5.82 -7.25 -2.81
C ARG A 156 4.87 -6.21 -3.38
N ILE A 157 4.34 -6.49 -4.55
CA ILE A 157 3.27 -5.71 -5.17
C ILE A 157 2.10 -6.67 -5.37
N PHE A 158 0.92 -6.30 -4.90
CA PHE A 158 -0.27 -7.11 -5.11
C PHE A 158 -1.51 -6.25 -5.32
N VAL A 159 -2.49 -6.83 -5.98
CA VAL A 159 -3.84 -6.31 -6.12
C VAL A 159 -4.82 -7.36 -5.63
N CYS A 160 -5.79 -6.93 -4.83
CA CYS A 160 -6.83 -7.80 -4.32
C CYS A 160 -8.18 -7.12 -4.51
N ILE A 161 -9.14 -7.84 -5.07
CA ILE A 161 -10.53 -7.43 -5.14
C ILE A 161 -11.28 -8.29 -4.13
N VAL A 162 -11.92 -7.64 -3.17
CA VAL A 162 -12.55 -8.31 -2.04
C VAL A 162 -13.99 -7.83 -1.86
N GLU A 163 -14.82 -8.65 -1.23
CA GLU A 163 -16.14 -8.26 -0.79
C GLU A 163 -16.12 -8.10 0.73
N TRP A 164 -15.94 -6.87 1.18
CA TRP A 164 -15.95 -6.50 2.59
C TRP A 164 -17.05 -5.46 2.84
N SER A 165 -17.64 -5.50 4.03
CA SER A 165 -18.59 -4.45 4.47
C SER A 165 -17.88 -3.18 4.91
N ASP A 166 -16.66 -3.33 5.44
CA ASP A 166 -15.80 -2.27 5.94
C ASP A 166 -14.35 -2.55 5.58
N ARG A 167 -13.48 -1.57 5.77
CA ARG A 167 -12.02 -1.74 5.62
C ARG A 167 -11.49 -2.78 6.59
N HIS A 168 -10.53 -3.56 6.17
CA HIS A 168 -9.84 -4.52 7.03
C HIS A 168 -8.71 -3.81 7.80
N ALA A 169 -8.83 -3.77 9.12
CA ALA A 169 -7.86 -3.11 10.00
C ALA A 169 -6.78 -4.09 10.45
N VAL A 170 -5.52 -3.81 10.08
CA VAL A 170 -4.33 -4.53 10.55
C VAL A 170 -3.59 -3.69 11.55
N GLN A 171 -3.41 -4.20 12.76
CA GLN A 171 -2.66 -3.51 13.80
C GLN A 171 -1.17 -3.46 13.46
N SER A 172 -0.57 -2.30 13.64
CA SER A 172 0.86 -2.08 13.44
C SER A 172 1.50 -1.45 14.68
N GLY A 173 2.79 -1.71 14.90
CA GLY A 173 3.52 -1.17 16.03
C GLY A 173 4.52 -2.16 16.63
N THR A 174 4.95 -1.90 17.85
CA THR A 174 5.95 -2.74 18.55
C THR A 174 5.35 -3.93 19.31
N SER A 175 4.09 -3.80 19.71
CA SER A 175 3.32 -4.87 20.38
C SER A 175 1.99 -5.01 19.65
N VAL A 176 1.97 -5.90 18.67
CA VAL A 176 0.83 -6.04 17.76
C VAL A 176 0.00 -7.26 18.09
N ASP A 177 -1.31 -7.11 17.93
CA ASP A 177 -2.22 -8.25 17.90
C ASP A 177 -2.11 -8.95 16.53
N LYS A 178 -1.43 -10.09 16.52
CA LYS A 178 -1.22 -10.87 15.29
C LYS A 178 -2.52 -11.45 14.73
N THR A 179 -3.59 -11.49 15.50
CA THR A 179 -4.90 -11.95 15.02
C THR A 179 -5.53 -10.99 14.01
N THR A 180 -5.06 -9.74 13.96
CA THR A 180 -5.48 -8.76 12.97
C THR A 180 -4.74 -8.93 11.62
N PHE A 181 -3.66 -9.70 11.58
CA PHE A 181 -2.86 -9.85 10.37
C PHE A 181 -3.67 -10.52 9.27
N TRP A 182 -3.55 -9.95 8.10
CA TRP A 182 -4.19 -10.44 6.91
C TRP A 182 -3.18 -10.54 5.78
N ASP A 183 -3.15 -11.69 5.15
CA ASP A 183 -2.34 -11.96 3.96
C ASP A 183 -3.21 -12.70 2.95
N PRO A 184 -3.48 -12.13 1.78
CA PRO A 184 -4.30 -12.77 0.76
C PRO A 184 -3.72 -14.09 0.22
N GLU A 185 -2.44 -14.37 0.46
CA GLU A 185 -1.80 -15.63 0.06
C GLU A 185 -1.91 -16.74 1.11
N THR A 186 -2.48 -16.46 2.29
CA THR A 186 -2.73 -17.52 3.28
C THR A 186 -3.91 -18.38 2.86
N VAL A 187 -3.84 -19.67 3.17
CA VAL A 187 -4.93 -20.63 2.85
C VAL A 187 -6.27 -20.18 3.44
N SER A 188 -6.27 -19.62 4.64
CA SER A 188 -7.49 -19.10 5.27
C SER A 188 -8.08 -17.92 4.52
N SER A 189 -7.24 -16.98 4.09
CA SER A 189 -7.68 -15.81 3.32
C SER A 189 -8.21 -16.19 1.95
N LEU A 190 -7.54 -17.11 1.26
CA LEU A 190 -7.96 -17.57 -0.07
C LEU A 190 -9.27 -18.37 -0.03
N ASN A 191 -9.53 -19.09 1.06
CA ASN A 191 -10.77 -19.83 1.25
C ASN A 191 -11.91 -18.99 1.83
N GLU A 192 -11.64 -17.77 2.26
CA GLU A 192 -12.70 -16.84 2.60
C GLU A 192 -13.44 -16.44 1.33
N SER A 193 -14.77 -16.59 1.36
CA SER A 193 -15.65 -16.20 0.25
C SER A 193 -15.59 -14.71 -0.11
N LYS A 194 -14.74 -13.95 0.55
CA LYS A 194 -14.58 -12.51 0.41
C LYS A 194 -13.57 -12.09 -0.65
N ILE A 195 -12.59 -12.94 -0.99
CA ILE A 195 -11.61 -12.62 -2.04
C ILE A 195 -12.18 -13.03 -3.39
N ILE A 196 -12.39 -12.04 -4.26
CA ILE A 196 -12.95 -12.23 -5.60
C ILE A 196 -11.87 -12.38 -6.64
N GLY A 197 -10.84 -11.54 -6.56
CA GLY A 197 -9.74 -11.54 -7.52
C GLY A 197 -8.42 -11.16 -6.86
N TYR A 198 -7.34 -11.75 -7.35
CA TYR A 198 -6.02 -11.56 -6.78
C TYR A 198 -4.90 -11.67 -7.82
N GLY A 199 -3.90 -10.81 -7.69
CA GLY A 199 -2.65 -10.87 -8.45
C GLY A 199 -1.50 -10.33 -7.62
N SER A 200 -0.32 -10.94 -7.71
CA SER A 200 0.85 -10.56 -6.91
C SER A 200 2.15 -10.78 -7.66
N ALA A 201 3.16 -10.00 -7.32
CA ALA A 201 4.55 -10.24 -7.71
C ALA A 201 5.49 -9.92 -6.56
N TYR A 202 6.54 -10.72 -6.40
CA TYR A 202 7.67 -10.46 -5.55
C TYR A 202 8.82 -9.87 -6.37
N ILE A 203 9.35 -8.76 -5.91
CA ILE A 203 10.53 -8.11 -6.49
C ILE A 203 11.73 -8.57 -5.67
N THR A 204 12.54 -9.44 -6.25
CA THR A 204 13.68 -10.09 -5.59
C THR A 204 15.03 -9.62 -6.12
N GLU A 205 15.01 -8.79 -7.16
CA GLU A 205 16.21 -8.27 -7.80
C GLU A 205 16.10 -6.78 -8.00
N SER A 206 17.24 -6.10 -7.88
CA SER A 206 17.33 -4.67 -8.16
C SER A 206 17.11 -4.40 -9.64
N HIS A 207 16.37 -3.35 -9.92
CA HIS A 207 16.22 -2.77 -11.24
C HIS A 207 16.29 -1.26 -11.11
N THR A 208 17.43 -0.70 -11.43
CA THR A 208 17.75 0.73 -11.30
C THR A 208 18.01 1.37 -12.65
N GLY A 209 18.14 2.70 -12.68
CA GLY A 209 18.45 3.47 -13.89
C GLY A 209 17.19 3.94 -14.62
N SER A 210 16.16 3.12 -14.77
CA SER A 210 14.88 3.50 -15.36
C SER A 210 13.79 2.57 -14.84
N MET A 211 12.54 3.06 -14.79
CA MET A 211 11.40 2.19 -14.49
C MET A 211 11.13 1.22 -15.64
N LYS A 212 10.70 0.02 -15.30
CA LYS A 212 10.20 -1.00 -16.22
C LYS A 212 8.73 -1.29 -15.99
N ASP A 213 8.08 -1.82 -17.02
CA ASP A 213 6.68 -2.23 -16.95
C ASP A 213 6.54 -3.51 -16.12
N LEU A 214 5.45 -3.59 -15.37
CA LEU A 214 4.98 -4.77 -14.67
C LEU A 214 3.49 -4.94 -14.94
N GLU A 215 3.11 -6.14 -15.34
CA GLU A 215 1.72 -6.54 -15.48
C GLU A 215 1.44 -7.67 -14.50
N LEU A 216 0.46 -7.48 -13.63
CA LEU A 216 -0.01 -8.47 -12.67
C LEU A 216 -1.38 -8.98 -13.12
N PRO A 217 -1.49 -10.16 -13.72
CA PRO A 217 -2.78 -10.76 -14.04
C PRO A 217 -3.59 -10.98 -12.77
N ILE A 218 -4.89 -10.65 -12.84
CA ILE A 218 -5.83 -10.90 -11.76
C ILE A 218 -6.55 -12.23 -12.00
N VAL A 219 -6.33 -13.17 -11.10
CA VAL A 219 -7.03 -14.47 -11.11
C VAL A 219 -8.31 -14.33 -10.29
N TYR A 220 -9.44 -14.69 -10.89
CA TYR A 220 -10.74 -14.67 -10.24
C TYR A 220 -11.12 -16.06 -9.73
N TYR A 221 -11.53 -16.16 -8.49
CA TYR A 221 -11.90 -17.44 -7.86
C TYR A 221 -13.30 -17.90 -8.26
N GLU A 222 -14.19 -16.96 -8.56
CA GLU A 222 -15.54 -17.26 -9.05
C GLU A 222 -15.68 -16.86 -10.51
N LYS A 223 -15.05 -17.63 -11.41
CA LYS A 223 -15.00 -17.32 -12.85
C LYS A 223 -16.37 -17.31 -13.53
N THR A 224 -17.36 -18.02 -12.99
CA THR A 224 -18.68 -18.17 -13.59
C THR A 224 -19.75 -17.24 -12.98
N ALA A 225 -19.48 -16.63 -11.84
CA ALA A 225 -20.39 -15.68 -11.24
C ALA A 225 -20.33 -14.33 -11.96
N PRO A 226 -21.46 -13.64 -12.18
CA PRO A 226 -21.41 -12.25 -12.60
C PRO A 226 -20.63 -11.43 -11.56
N PRO A 227 -20.00 -10.32 -11.95
CA PRO A 227 -19.38 -9.41 -10.99
C PRO A 227 -20.45 -9.07 -9.94
N PRO A 228 -20.16 -9.27 -8.66
CA PRO A 228 -21.12 -8.89 -7.64
C PRO A 228 -21.46 -7.41 -7.82
N THR A 229 -22.69 -7.05 -7.61
CA THR A 229 -23.15 -5.66 -7.57
C THR A 229 -23.00 -5.18 -6.15
N GLY A 230 -21.92 -4.49 -5.84
CA GLY A 230 -21.65 -4.01 -4.49
C GLY A 230 -20.41 -3.15 -4.44
N ASN A 231 -20.18 -2.53 -3.29
CA ASN A 231 -18.93 -1.83 -3.03
C ASN A 231 -17.85 -2.88 -2.73
N TYR A 232 -16.81 -2.90 -3.54
CA TYR A 232 -15.64 -3.73 -3.33
C TYR A 232 -14.54 -2.85 -2.75
N THR A 233 -13.86 -3.34 -1.76
CA THR A 233 -12.72 -2.69 -1.14
C THR A 233 -11.42 -3.39 -1.50
#